data_b4f3ccbae55133fc116a204bd75f2ea7
#
_entry.id   b4f3ccbae55133fc116a204bd75f2ea7
#
_cell.length_a   1.000
_cell.length_b   1.000
_cell.length_c   1.000
_cell.angle_alpha   90.00
_cell.angle_beta   90.00
_cell.angle_gamma   90.00
#
_symmetry.space_group_name_H-M   'P 1'
#
loop_
_entity.id
_entity.type
_entity.pdbx_description
1 polymer ?
#
loop_
_entity_poly.entity_id
_entity_poly.type
_entity_poly.pdbx_seq_one_letter_code
_entity_poly.pdbx_strand_id
1 'polypeptide(L)'
;MLKLTYVDFEKLPCLIDQYECVRLLTPHTVVKLAFGITSERMAGLSQKYIEGSSLPVDYCQIAEQTFLYTMPKIEGLNLSQYAFHNLSDLTDCFTLALQTLKEFHQNDIYPSDIHEGNIIFDGTRLGFIDLEEAGCDDLMPIKHFWHKKRLKNVYDLPIDERQKSILVGKMQLLHLFLSATSSGVCHLDYDTIAEIGELSPETQNYFNYLFDHPAMISEDDYLEDAIAVLHTHENKTLKKKMDDSSVRIMPVW
;
A
#
# COMPACT_ATOMS: atom_id res chain seq x y z
N MET A 1 -20.55 18.37 4.67
CA MET A 1 -21.26 17.36 3.84
C MET A 1 -21.12 17.79 2.39
N LEU A 2 -20.45 16.99 1.60
CA LEU A 2 -20.18 17.22 0.18
C LEU A 2 -21.49 17.39 -0.60
N LYS A 3 -21.59 18.45 -1.41
CA LYS A 3 -22.76 18.73 -2.25
C LYS A 3 -22.35 18.64 -3.73
N LEU A 4 -22.00 17.46 -4.17
CA LEU A 4 -21.65 17.15 -5.56
C LEU A 4 -22.64 16.13 -6.11
N THR A 5 -23.14 16.38 -7.32
CA THR A 5 -23.86 15.37 -8.08
C THR A 5 -22.88 14.59 -8.96
N TYR A 6 -23.33 13.43 -9.47
CA TYR A 6 -22.56 12.69 -10.48
C TYR A 6 -22.24 13.54 -11.72
N VAL A 7 -23.21 14.36 -12.16
CA VAL A 7 -23.04 15.27 -13.31
C VAL A 7 -21.98 16.35 -13.03
N ASP A 8 -21.88 16.84 -11.80
CA ASP A 8 -20.85 17.80 -11.44
C ASP A 8 -19.47 17.12 -11.39
N PHE A 9 -19.41 15.89 -10.89
CA PHE A 9 -18.19 15.08 -10.89
C PHE A 9 -17.67 14.87 -12.32
N GLU A 10 -18.52 14.50 -13.28
CA GLU A 10 -18.10 14.24 -14.66
C GLU A 10 -17.52 15.48 -15.37
N LYS A 11 -17.85 16.67 -14.92
CA LYS A 11 -17.30 17.94 -15.46
C LYS A 11 -15.92 18.30 -14.91
N LEU A 12 -15.50 17.67 -13.82
CA LEU A 12 -14.18 17.93 -13.24
C LEU A 12 -13.08 17.33 -14.12
N PRO A 13 -11.90 17.96 -14.18
CA PRO A 13 -10.76 17.41 -14.91
C PRO A 13 -10.32 16.07 -14.30
N CYS A 14 -10.02 15.09 -15.15
CA CYS A 14 -9.40 13.84 -14.71
C CYS A 14 -8.05 14.14 -14.04
N LEU A 15 -7.77 13.46 -12.96
CA LEU A 15 -6.44 13.51 -12.32
C LEU A 15 -5.44 12.70 -13.17
N ILE A 16 -5.89 11.55 -13.68
CA ILE A 16 -5.12 10.64 -14.53
C ILE A 16 -6.08 10.17 -15.63
N ASP A 17 -5.70 10.33 -16.90
CA ASP A 17 -6.57 10.02 -18.04
C ASP A 17 -7.11 8.58 -18.08
N GLN A 18 -6.39 7.65 -17.44
CA GLN A 18 -6.77 6.24 -17.37
C GLN A 18 -7.76 5.90 -16.24
N TYR A 19 -7.93 6.80 -15.26
CA TYR A 19 -8.77 6.58 -14.08
C TYR A 19 -9.93 7.56 -14.04
N GLU A 20 -11.01 7.23 -14.74
CA GLU A 20 -12.22 8.06 -14.82
C GLU A 20 -12.90 8.29 -13.46
N CYS A 21 -12.57 7.45 -12.46
CA CYS A 21 -13.15 7.54 -11.12
C CYS A 21 -12.48 8.57 -10.19
N VAL A 22 -11.37 9.20 -10.60
CA VAL A 22 -10.65 10.20 -9.79
C VAL A 22 -10.54 11.52 -10.54
N ARG A 23 -11.06 12.58 -9.95
CA ARG A 23 -11.14 13.92 -10.54
C ARG A 23 -10.49 14.97 -9.63
N LEU A 24 -9.92 16.00 -10.26
CA LEU A 24 -9.32 17.13 -9.55
C LEU A 24 -10.41 18.15 -9.18
N LEU A 25 -10.64 18.36 -7.87
CA LEU A 25 -11.56 19.39 -7.37
C LEU A 25 -10.87 20.75 -7.19
N THR A 26 -9.69 20.71 -6.59
CA THR A 26 -8.78 21.86 -6.42
C THR A 26 -7.34 21.39 -6.66
N PRO A 27 -6.33 22.29 -6.72
CA PRO A 27 -4.93 21.86 -6.83
C PRO A 27 -4.47 20.86 -5.76
N HIS A 28 -5.13 20.84 -4.58
CA HIS A 28 -4.74 20.04 -3.42
C HIS A 28 -5.81 19.04 -2.97
N THR A 29 -6.92 18.94 -3.70
CA THR A 29 -8.05 18.08 -3.31
C THR A 29 -8.56 17.34 -4.53
N VAL A 30 -8.77 16.06 -4.38
CA VAL A 30 -9.39 15.21 -5.38
C VAL A 30 -10.75 14.71 -4.92
N VAL A 31 -11.59 14.38 -5.88
CA VAL A 31 -12.86 13.66 -5.66
C VAL A 31 -12.73 12.29 -6.28
N LYS A 32 -13.11 11.26 -5.53
CA LYS A 32 -13.16 9.89 -6.03
C LYS A 32 -14.59 9.37 -6.02
N LEU A 33 -14.90 8.60 -7.05
CA LEU A 33 -16.12 7.79 -7.15
C LEU A 33 -15.79 6.37 -6.67
N ALA A 34 -16.43 5.93 -5.60
CA ALA A 34 -16.24 4.61 -5.01
C ALA A 34 -17.53 3.78 -5.08
N PHE A 35 -17.37 2.49 -5.29
CA PHE A 35 -18.46 1.51 -5.41
C PHE A 35 -18.28 0.39 -4.37
N GLY A 36 -19.39 -0.23 -3.96
CA GLY A 36 -19.37 -1.36 -3.03
C GLY A 36 -19.06 -0.97 -1.58
N ILE A 37 -19.08 0.32 -1.26
CA ILE A 37 -18.76 0.83 0.08
C ILE A 37 -20.05 1.04 0.89
N THR A 38 -20.04 0.64 2.16
CA THR A 38 -21.17 0.92 3.05
C THR A 38 -21.11 2.33 3.62
N SER A 39 -22.26 2.91 3.94
CA SER A 39 -22.34 4.23 4.59
C SER A 39 -21.61 4.27 5.93
N GLU A 40 -21.66 3.17 6.68
CA GLU A 40 -20.99 3.02 7.96
C GLU A 40 -19.46 3.11 7.80
N ARG A 41 -18.89 2.39 6.82
CA ARG A 41 -17.45 2.45 6.51
C ARG A 41 -17.02 3.84 6.08
N MET A 42 -17.76 4.47 5.16
CA MET A 42 -17.45 5.82 4.69
C MET A 42 -17.49 6.83 5.84
N ALA A 43 -18.50 6.71 6.73
CA ALA A 43 -18.61 7.55 7.91
C ALA A 43 -17.44 7.32 8.89
N GLY A 44 -17.08 6.08 9.17
CA GLY A 44 -15.94 5.74 10.04
C GLY A 44 -14.63 6.30 9.53
N LEU A 45 -14.30 6.03 8.25
CA LEU A 45 -13.06 6.52 7.64
C LEU A 45 -13.00 8.05 7.59
N SER A 46 -14.12 8.74 7.34
CA SER A 46 -14.17 10.22 7.27
C SER A 46 -13.98 10.93 8.61
N GLN A 47 -14.03 10.22 9.72
CA GLN A 47 -13.74 10.75 11.06
C GLN A 47 -12.26 10.61 11.44
N LYS A 48 -11.48 9.94 10.61
CA LYS A 48 -10.05 9.68 10.86
C LYS A 48 -9.20 10.67 10.07
N TYR A 49 -8.05 11.01 10.62
CA TYR A 49 -7.05 11.81 9.94
C TYR A 49 -5.67 11.22 10.20
N ILE A 50 -4.96 10.94 9.14
CA ILE A 50 -3.54 10.53 9.17
C ILE A 50 -2.83 11.33 8.09
N GLU A 51 -1.75 11.99 8.47
CA GLU A 51 -0.95 12.75 7.52
C GLU A 51 -0.40 11.82 6.42
N GLY A 52 -0.41 12.31 5.18
CA GLY A 52 0.03 11.49 4.04
C GLY A 52 -0.96 10.39 3.63
N SER A 53 -2.21 10.43 4.09
CA SER A 53 -3.23 9.46 3.66
C SER A 53 -4.32 10.09 2.81
N SER A 54 -4.88 9.32 1.88
CA SER A 54 -6.06 9.70 1.10
C SER A 54 -7.37 9.28 1.75
N LEU A 55 -7.44 9.34 3.08
CA LEU A 55 -8.70 9.07 3.78
C LEU A 55 -9.79 10.05 3.36
N PRO A 56 -11.07 9.60 3.29
CA PRO A 56 -12.20 10.48 3.01
C PRO A 56 -12.28 11.65 4.00
N VAL A 57 -12.39 12.88 3.50
CA VAL A 57 -12.58 14.09 4.33
C VAL A 57 -14.05 14.46 4.39
N ASP A 58 -14.73 14.43 3.25
CA ASP A 58 -16.16 14.68 3.14
C ASP A 58 -16.75 13.81 2.02
N TYR A 59 -18.00 13.45 2.13
CA TYR A 59 -18.63 12.52 1.19
C TYR A 59 -20.11 12.79 0.96
N CYS A 60 -20.64 12.28 -0.16
CA CYS A 60 -22.08 12.15 -0.41
C CYS A 60 -22.38 10.81 -1.07
N GLN A 61 -23.47 10.21 -0.67
CA GLN A 61 -24.00 9.02 -1.31
C GLN A 61 -24.81 9.42 -2.54
N ILE A 62 -24.50 8.85 -3.70
CA ILE A 62 -25.19 9.13 -4.98
C ILE A 62 -26.08 7.98 -5.45
N ALA A 63 -25.79 6.76 -4.98
CA ALA A 63 -26.61 5.56 -5.15
C ALA A 63 -26.35 4.57 -4.02
N GLU A 64 -27.06 3.45 -3.98
CA GLU A 64 -26.77 2.39 -3.03
C GLU A 64 -25.33 1.94 -3.15
N GLN A 65 -24.58 1.92 -2.03
CA GLN A 65 -23.16 1.58 -1.95
C GLN A 65 -22.26 2.33 -2.94
N THR A 66 -22.67 3.53 -3.37
CA THR A 66 -21.92 4.36 -4.30
C THR A 66 -21.77 5.76 -3.75
N PHE A 67 -20.52 6.20 -3.62
CA PHE A 67 -20.17 7.47 -3.00
C PHE A 67 -19.27 8.31 -3.88
N LEU A 68 -19.48 9.63 -3.82
CA LEU A 68 -18.45 10.61 -4.12
C LEU A 68 -17.84 11.08 -2.81
N TYR A 69 -16.51 11.10 -2.72
CA TYR A 69 -15.85 11.61 -1.54
C TYR A 69 -14.61 12.44 -1.92
N THR A 70 -14.30 13.42 -1.08
CA THR A 70 -13.10 14.23 -1.22
C THR A 70 -11.97 13.66 -0.37
N MET A 71 -10.76 13.79 -0.85
CA MET A 71 -9.54 13.41 -0.13
C MET A 71 -8.40 14.36 -0.50
N PRO A 72 -7.34 14.47 0.34
CA PRO A 72 -6.14 15.20 -0.02
C PRO A 72 -5.51 14.61 -1.28
N LYS A 73 -5.00 15.47 -2.17
CA LYS A 73 -4.13 15.05 -3.25
C LYS A 73 -2.76 14.75 -2.67
N ILE A 74 -2.27 13.54 -2.83
CA ILE A 74 -0.91 13.17 -2.46
C ILE A 74 0.01 13.49 -3.64
N GLU A 75 1.06 14.26 -3.40
CA GLU A 75 2.06 14.60 -4.41
C GLU A 75 3.17 13.56 -4.44
N GLY A 76 3.70 13.27 -5.62
CA GLY A 76 4.77 12.29 -5.82
C GLY A 76 4.45 11.31 -6.95
N LEU A 77 5.22 10.23 -7.01
CA LEU A 77 5.02 9.10 -7.93
C LEU A 77 4.56 7.89 -7.14
N ASN A 78 3.71 7.07 -7.70
CA ASN A 78 3.46 5.77 -7.08
C ASN A 78 4.74 4.89 -7.15
N LEU A 79 4.87 3.93 -6.26
CA LEU A 79 6.09 3.12 -6.18
C LEU A 79 6.35 2.29 -7.44
N SER A 80 5.32 2.01 -8.26
CA SER A 80 5.50 1.35 -9.57
C SER A 80 6.24 2.23 -10.58
N GLN A 81 6.28 3.54 -10.34
CA GLN A 81 6.91 4.55 -11.21
C GLN A 81 8.17 5.15 -10.58
N TYR A 82 8.31 5.00 -9.25
CA TYR A 82 9.44 5.56 -8.52
C TYR A 82 10.67 4.68 -8.68
N ALA A 83 11.78 5.28 -9.10
CA ALA A 83 13.05 4.57 -9.22
C ALA A 83 13.93 4.87 -8.02
N PHE A 84 14.21 3.86 -7.22
CA PHE A 84 15.16 3.97 -6.12
C PHE A 84 16.59 4.07 -6.64
N HIS A 85 17.34 5.03 -6.15
CA HIS A 85 18.72 5.26 -6.60
C HIS A 85 19.71 4.29 -5.95
N ASN A 86 19.39 3.81 -4.76
CA ASN A 86 20.23 2.92 -3.98
C ASN A 86 19.42 2.21 -2.89
N LEU A 87 20.04 1.28 -2.20
CA LEU A 87 19.38 0.53 -1.13
C LEU A 87 18.97 1.42 0.05
N SER A 88 19.68 2.51 0.33
CA SER A 88 19.31 3.45 1.40
C SER A 88 17.98 4.13 1.09
N ASP A 89 17.80 4.67 -0.13
CA ASP A 89 16.53 5.28 -0.55
C ASP A 89 15.36 4.31 -0.40
N LEU A 90 15.58 3.05 -0.78
CA LEU A 90 14.58 2.00 -0.64
C LEU A 90 14.24 1.75 0.82
N THR A 91 15.25 1.58 1.67
CA THR A 91 15.04 1.30 3.10
C THR A 91 14.39 2.48 3.82
N ASP A 92 14.77 3.71 3.48
CA ASP A 92 14.15 4.93 4.03
C ASP A 92 12.66 5.01 3.64
N CYS A 93 12.34 4.75 2.38
CA CYS A 93 10.95 4.71 1.91
C CYS A 93 10.13 3.66 2.67
N PHE A 94 10.65 2.45 2.83
CA PHE A 94 9.92 1.38 3.53
C PHE A 94 9.85 1.60 5.04
N THR A 95 10.83 2.25 5.64
CA THR A 95 10.76 2.69 7.04
C THR A 95 9.61 3.68 7.24
N LEU A 96 9.46 4.67 6.35
CA LEU A 96 8.33 5.59 6.36
C LEU A 96 7.00 4.84 6.15
N ALA A 97 6.94 3.89 5.23
CA ALA A 97 5.74 3.09 4.99
C ALA A 97 5.34 2.27 6.22
N LEU A 98 6.31 1.67 6.91
CA LEU A 98 6.06 0.94 8.15
C LEU A 98 5.56 1.85 9.27
N GLN A 99 6.16 3.04 9.43
CA GLN A 99 5.72 4.03 10.42
C GLN A 99 4.28 4.48 10.15
N THR A 100 3.95 4.78 8.89
CA THR A 100 2.59 5.15 8.49
C THR A 100 1.60 4.01 8.72
N LEU A 101 1.99 2.76 8.41
CA LEU A 101 1.16 1.59 8.67
C LEU A 101 0.89 1.40 10.18
N LYS A 102 1.90 1.62 11.03
CA LYS A 102 1.73 1.62 12.49
C LYS A 102 0.75 2.69 12.95
N GLU A 103 0.83 3.90 12.38
CA GLU A 103 -0.09 4.99 12.68
C GLU A 103 -1.53 4.64 12.26
N PHE A 104 -1.75 4.01 11.12
CA PHE A 104 -3.04 3.46 10.73
C PHE A 104 -3.58 2.50 11.79
N HIS A 105 -2.79 1.51 12.19
CA HIS A 105 -3.21 0.51 13.18
C HIS A 105 -3.51 1.13 14.56
N GLN A 106 -2.76 2.16 14.99
CA GLN A 106 -2.98 2.89 16.24
C GLN A 106 -4.29 3.71 16.21
N ASN A 107 -4.76 4.07 15.02
CA ASN A 107 -6.02 4.78 14.80
C ASN A 107 -7.18 3.86 14.37
N ASP A 108 -7.03 2.55 14.58
CA ASP A 108 -8.04 1.55 14.22
C ASP A 108 -8.40 1.58 12.73
N ILE A 109 -7.41 1.76 11.86
CA ILE A 109 -7.53 1.66 10.42
C ILE A 109 -6.67 0.47 9.96
N TYR A 110 -7.22 -0.37 9.08
CA TYR A 110 -6.57 -1.59 8.60
C TYR A 110 -6.54 -1.60 7.07
N PRO A 111 -5.51 -1.01 6.43
CA PRO A 111 -5.34 -1.10 4.99
C PRO A 111 -5.24 -2.56 4.55
N SER A 112 -5.90 -2.92 3.47
CA SER A 112 -5.99 -4.30 2.98
C SER A 112 -5.44 -4.50 1.58
N ASP A 113 -5.08 -3.40 0.91
CA ASP A 113 -4.61 -3.39 -0.47
C ASP A 113 -3.32 -2.59 -0.60
N ILE A 114 -2.28 -3.06 0.10
CA ILE A 114 -0.95 -2.45 0.08
C ILE A 114 -0.17 -3.03 -1.09
N HIS A 115 0.00 -2.25 -2.13
CA HIS A 115 0.82 -2.56 -3.30
C HIS A 115 1.44 -1.30 -3.89
N GLU A 116 2.33 -1.46 -4.87
CA GLU A 116 3.12 -0.37 -5.46
C GLU A 116 2.31 0.75 -6.10
N GLY A 117 1.08 0.44 -6.57
CA GLY A 117 0.17 1.43 -7.14
C GLY A 117 -0.51 2.30 -6.09
N ASN A 118 -0.60 1.82 -4.85
CA ASN A 118 -1.34 2.47 -3.75
C ASN A 118 -0.45 3.18 -2.75
N ILE A 119 0.85 3.27 -3.01
CA ILE A 119 1.80 4.07 -2.23
C ILE A 119 2.42 5.13 -3.13
N ILE A 120 2.31 6.38 -2.74
CA ILE A 120 2.92 7.55 -3.40
C ILE A 120 4.14 7.98 -2.61
N PHE A 121 5.24 8.28 -3.30
CA PHE A 121 6.47 8.76 -2.69
C PHE A 121 7.06 9.92 -3.49
N ASP A 122 7.50 10.98 -2.81
CA ASP A 122 8.12 12.16 -3.44
C ASP A 122 9.65 12.25 -3.21
N GLY A 123 10.24 11.20 -2.61
CA GLY A 123 11.65 11.17 -2.20
C GLY A 123 11.87 11.51 -0.73
N THR A 124 10.89 12.11 -0.06
CA THR A 124 10.97 12.52 1.35
C THR A 124 9.72 12.20 2.15
N ARG A 125 8.55 12.22 1.51
CA ARG A 125 7.24 11.98 2.12
C ARG A 125 6.57 10.82 1.40
N LEU A 126 5.86 10.04 2.17
CA LEU A 126 5.14 8.89 1.70
C LEU A 126 3.65 9.05 2.00
N GLY A 127 2.81 8.60 1.09
CA GLY A 127 1.37 8.58 1.28
C GLY A 127 0.72 7.31 0.79
N PHE A 128 -0.33 6.88 1.50
CA PHE A 128 -1.19 5.77 1.11
C PHE A 128 -2.45 6.30 0.43
N ILE A 129 -2.80 5.72 -0.70
CA ILE A 129 -4.02 6.02 -1.44
C ILE A 129 -4.92 4.78 -1.53
N ASP A 130 -6.14 4.97 -2.00
CA ASP A 130 -7.10 3.86 -2.23
C ASP A 130 -7.55 3.18 -0.94
N LEU A 131 -7.88 3.97 0.07
CA LEU A 131 -8.17 3.51 1.43
C LEU A 131 -9.66 3.28 1.73
N GLU A 132 -10.58 3.45 0.77
CA GLU A 132 -12.03 3.31 1.00
C GLU A 132 -12.45 1.89 1.38
N GLU A 133 -11.65 0.89 1.04
CA GLU A 133 -11.89 -0.52 1.39
C GLU A 133 -11.19 -0.93 2.71
N ALA A 134 -10.39 -0.05 3.30
CA ALA A 134 -9.72 -0.31 4.56
C ALA A 134 -10.73 -0.64 5.66
N GLY A 135 -10.34 -1.51 6.58
CA GLY A 135 -11.06 -1.69 7.83
C GLY A 135 -10.96 -0.42 8.69
N CYS A 136 -11.99 -0.13 9.46
CA CYS A 136 -11.97 0.94 10.44
C CYS A 136 -12.84 0.56 11.66
N ASP A 137 -12.32 0.84 12.83
CA ASP A 137 -12.93 0.46 14.10
C ASP A 137 -13.31 -1.05 14.10
N ASP A 138 -14.58 -1.40 14.25
CA ASP A 138 -15.06 -2.79 14.23
C ASP A 138 -15.34 -3.34 12.82
N LEU A 139 -15.25 -2.51 11.79
CA LEU A 139 -15.47 -2.91 10.40
C LEU A 139 -14.18 -3.48 9.80
N MET A 140 -14.21 -4.77 9.50
CA MET A 140 -13.07 -5.41 8.84
C MET A 140 -12.90 -4.93 7.40
N PRO A 141 -11.65 -4.94 6.85
CA PRO A 141 -11.40 -4.57 5.46
C PRO A 141 -12.22 -5.41 4.48
N ILE A 142 -12.49 -4.85 3.31
CA ILE A 142 -13.08 -5.61 2.20
C ILE A 142 -12.03 -6.55 1.63
N LYS A 143 -12.33 -7.85 1.57
CA LYS A 143 -11.35 -8.92 1.35
C LYS A 143 -11.13 -9.25 -0.13
N HIS A 144 -10.72 -8.30 -0.97
CA HIS A 144 -10.55 -8.56 -2.40
C HIS A 144 -9.29 -9.36 -2.77
N PHE A 145 -8.20 -9.27 -1.99
CA PHE A 145 -6.90 -9.86 -2.35
C PHE A 145 -6.50 -11.09 -1.54
N TRP A 146 -7.42 -11.63 -0.81
CA TRP A 146 -7.18 -12.69 0.17
C TRP A 146 -7.07 -14.10 -0.46
N HIS A 147 -7.05 -14.18 -1.77
CA HIS A 147 -6.96 -15.46 -2.50
C HIS A 147 -5.54 -16.01 -2.61
N LYS A 148 -4.53 -15.24 -2.18
CA LYS A 148 -3.15 -15.65 -2.32
C LYS A 148 -2.79 -16.66 -1.23
N LYS A 149 -2.19 -17.78 -1.65
CA LYS A 149 -1.92 -18.95 -0.82
C LYS A 149 -1.23 -18.62 0.51
N ARG A 150 -0.27 -17.69 0.50
CA ARG A 150 0.49 -17.32 1.71
C ARG A 150 -0.30 -16.49 2.70
N LEU A 151 -1.18 -15.61 2.24
CA LEU A 151 -2.09 -14.89 3.13
C LEU A 151 -3.08 -15.83 3.81
N LYS A 152 -3.38 -17.01 3.22
CA LYS A 152 -4.19 -18.03 3.87
C LYS A 152 -3.59 -18.47 5.21
N ASN A 153 -2.27 -18.51 5.33
CA ASN A 153 -1.61 -18.86 6.59
C ASN A 153 -1.97 -17.91 7.74
N VAL A 154 -2.25 -16.63 7.44
CA VAL A 154 -2.72 -15.67 8.44
C VAL A 154 -4.14 -16.01 8.92
N TYR A 155 -5.01 -16.47 8.01
CA TYR A 155 -6.39 -16.80 8.36
C TYR A 155 -6.52 -18.02 9.24
N ASP A 156 -5.60 -18.95 9.09
CA ASP A 156 -5.56 -20.19 9.87
C ASP A 156 -4.98 -19.95 11.29
N LEU A 157 -4.44 -18.75 11.58
CA LEU A 157 -3.96 -18.40 12.91
C LEU A 157 -5.12 -18.27 13.92
N PRO A 158 -4.96 -18.77 15.15
CA PRO A 158 -5.96 -18.68 16.22
C PRO A 158 -5.95 -17.31 16.91
N ILE A 159 -6.02 -16.25 16.13
CA ILE A 159 -6.05 -14.84 16.57
C ILE A 159 -7.31 -14.16 16.05
N ASP A 160 -7.68 -13.00 16.61
CA ASP A 160 -8.85 -12.26 16.17
C ASP A 160 -8.67 -11.64 14.77
N GLU A 161 -9.77 -11.22 14.15
CA GLU A 161 -9.79 -10.68 12.77
C GLU A 161 -9.01 -9.36 12.67
N ARG A 162 -8.98 -8.56 13.73
CA ARG A 162 -8.19 -7.32 13.79
C ARG A 162 -6.69 -7.63 13.71
N GLN A 163 -6.23 -8.56 14.52
CA GLN A 163 -4.84 -9.02 14.50
C GLN A 163 -4.47 -9.63 13.14
N LYS A 164 -5.38 -10.40 12.53
CA LYS A 164 -5.19 -10.91 11.16
C LYS A 164 -5.03 -9.78 10.15
N SER A 165 -5.86 -8.75 10.23
CA SER A 165 -5.77 -7.59 9.32
C SER A 165 -4.46 -6.84 9.47
N ILE A 166 -3.95 -6.67 10.69
CA ILE A 166 -2.63 -6.10 10.96
C ILE A 166 -1.52 -6.93 10.30
N LEU A 167 -1.56 -8.25 10.48
CA LEU A 167 -0.55 -9.14 9.90
C LEU A 167 -0.60 -9.14 8.36
N VAL A 168 -1.80 -9.09 7.77
CA VAL A 168 -1.95 -8.97 6.30
C VAL A 168 -1.28 -7.71 5.79
N GLY A 169 -1.55 -6.56 6.40
CA GLY A 169 -0.91 -5.30 6.00
C GLY A 169 0.61 -5.35 6.11
N LYS A 170 1.14 -5.91 7.19
CA LYS A 170 2.59 -6.11 7.38
C LYS A 170 3.18 -7.05 6.33
N MET A 171 2.52 -8.17 6.03
CA MET A 171 2.97 -9.10 4.98
C MET A 171 2.97 -8.46 3.60
N GLN A 172 1.94 -7.68 3.27
CA GLN A 172 1.88 -6.96 2.00
C GLN A 172 3.03 -5.96 1.88
N LEU A 173 3.31 -5.20 2.95
CA LEU A 173 4.43 -4.26 2.97
C LEU A 173 5.78 -4.97 2.82
N LEU A 174 6.00 -6.09 3.52
CA LEU A 174 7.23 -6.87 3.40
C LEU A 174 7.39 -7.44 1.98
N HIS A 175 6.32 -7.95 1.38
CA HIS A 175 6.33 -8.43 0.02
C HIS A 175 6.68 -7.33 -0.98
N LEU A 176 6.09 -6.14 -0.80
CA LEU A 176 6.38 -4.98 -1.62
C LEU A 176 7.86 -4.57 -1.52
N PHE A 177 8.42 -4.56 -0.31
CA PHE A 177 9.84 -4.30 -0.08
C PHE A 177 10.74 -5.28 -0.86
N LEU A 178 10.45 -6.57 -0.78
CA LEU A 178 11.20 -7.60 -1.52
C LEU A 178 11.06 -7.43 -3.03
N SER A 179 9.86 -7.14 -3.51
CA SER A 179 9.62 -6.91 -4.93
C SER A 179 10.43 -5.74 -5.45
N ALA A 180 10.54 -4.66 -4.68
CA ALA A 180 11.33 -3.49 -5.04
C ALA A 180 12.84 -3.76 -5.06
N THR A 181 13.35 -4.78 -4.33
CA THR A 181 14.78 -5.16 -4.38
C THR A 181 15.15 -5.90 -5.66
N SER A 182 14.21 -6.43 -6.43
CA SER A 182 14.43 -7.27 -7.60
C SER A 182 14.39 -6.52 -8.94
N SER A 183 15.05 -5.37 -9.05
CA SER A 183 15.27 -4.66 -10.34
C SER A 183 14.05 -4.11 -11.09
N GLY A 184 13.04 -3.83 -10.41
CA GLY A 184 11.82 -3.23 -10.94
C GLY A 184 10.63 -3.77 -10.19
N VAL A 185 9.76 -2.88 -9.86
CA VAL A 185 8.51 -3.24 -9.21
C VAL A 185 7.76 -4.17 -10.16
N CYS A 186 7.91 -5.44 -9.93
CA CYS A 186 7.16 -6.47 -10.64
C CYS A 186 5.99 -6.85 -9.77
N HIS A 187 4.85 -7.10 -10.38
CA HIS A 187 3.72 -7.79 -9.78
C HIS A 187 4.14 -9.23 -9.42
N LEU A 188 4.99 -9.37 -8.42
CA LEU A 188 5.35 -10.69 -7.94
C LEU A 188 4.12 -11.29 -7.25
N ASP A 189 3.73 -12.43 -7.71
CA ASP A 189 2.77 -13.23 -6.97
C ASP A 189 3.37 -13.57 -5.61
N TYR A 190 2.59 -13.46 -4.52
CA TYR A 190 3.05 -13.81 -3.16
C TYR A 190 3.55 -15.26 -3.06
N ASP A 191 3.21 -16.09 -4.03
CA ASP A 191 3.68 -17.47 -4.10
C ASP A 191 5.08 -17.62 -4.72
N THR A 192 5.67 -16.55 -5.28
CA THR A 192 6.86 -16.64 -6.15
C THR A 192 8.13 -15.99 -5.60
N ILE A 193 8.25 -15.77 -4.28
CA ILE A 193 9.52 -15.27 -3.70
C ILE A 193 10.71 -16.19 -4.06
N ALA A 194 10.46 -17.48 -4.23
CA ALA A 194 11.47 -18.41 -4.71
C ALA A 194 11.98 -18.11 -6.13
N GLU A 195 11.25 -17.30 -6.91
CA GLU A 195 11.57 -16.93 -8.29
C GLU A 195 12.22 -15.55 -8.40
N ILE A 196 12.46 -14.85 -7.28
CA ILE A 196 13.35 -13.69 -7.27
C ILE A 196 14.76 -14.25 -7.45
N GLY A 197 15.09 -14.67 -8.67
CA GLY A 197 16.34 -15.33 -9.02
C GLY A 197 17.60 -14.49 -8.82
N GLU A 198 17.44 -13.32 -8.20
CA GLU A 198 18.50 -12.39 -7.85
C GLU A 198 18.87 -12.46 -6.36
N LEU A 199 17.99 -13.04 -5.52
CA LEU A 199 18.24 -13.22 -4.10
C LEU A 199 19.08 -14.48 -3.85
N SER A 200 19.97 -14.43 -2.87
CA SER A 200 20.73 -15.61 -2.44
C SER A 200 19.79 -16.68 -1.88
N PRO A 201 20.16 -17.98 -1.95
CA PRO A 201 19.33 -19.04 -1.38
C PRO A 201 19.04 -18.82 0.12
N GLU A 202 19.99 -18.27 0.86
CA GLU A 202 19.83 -17.97 2.29
C GLU A 202 18.76 -16.90 2.51
N THR A 203 18.80 -15.82 1.74
CA THR A 203 17.79 -14.74 1.79
C THR A 203 16.43 -15.28 1.39
N GLN A 204 16.33 -16.04 0.28
CA GLN A 204 15.09 -16.67 -0.14
C GLN A 204 14.49 -17.57 0.94
N ASN A 205 15.32 -18.40 1.59
CA ASN A 205 14.87 -19.29 2.66
C ASN A 205 14.36 -18.50 3.86
N TYR A 206 15.03 -17.41 4.26
CA TYR A 206 14.60 -16.55 5.34
C TYR A 206 13.22 -15.95 5.09
N PHE A 207 13.02 -15.33 3.93
CA PHE A 207 11.74 -14.71 3.60
C PHE A 207 10.62 -15.73 3.38
N ASN A 208 10.91 -16.87 2.76
CA ASN A 208 9.95 -17.97 2.67
C ASN A 208 9.52 -18.42 4.07
N TYR A 209 10.48 -18.55 5.01
CA TYR A 209 10.16 -18.90 6.39
C TYR A 209 9.23 -17.88 7.05
N LEU A 210 9.50 -16.57 6.90
CA LEU A 210 8.63 -15.52 7.45
C LEU A 210 7.20 -15.59 6.90
N PHE A 211 7.06 -15.78 5.58
CA PHE A 211 5.74 -15.88 4.95
C PHE A 211 4.98 -17.16 5.30
N ASP A 212 5.69 -18.24 5.52
CA ASP A 212 5.10 -19.49 6.00
C ASP A 212 4.76 -19.46 7.50
N HIS A 213 5.37 -18.54 8.25
CA HIS A 213 5.17 -18.35 9.69
C HIS A 213 4.79 -16.90 10.02
N PRO A 214 3.63 -16.41 9.58
CA PRO A 214 3.27 -14.99 9.65
C PRO A 214 3.20 -14.45 11.09
N ALA A 215 3.04 -15.31 12.10
CA ALA A 215 3.12 -14.90 13.50
C ALA A 215 4.48 -14.26 13.86
N MET A 216 5.55 -14.60 13.15
CA MET A 216 6.87 -14.00 13.33
C MET A 216 6.93 -12.53 12.90
N ILE A 217 6.01 -12.11 12.02
CA ILE A 217 5.89 -10.73 11.52
C ILE A 217 5.05 -9.87 12.49
N SER A 218 4.57 -10.42 13.60
CA SER A 218 3.75 -9.67 14.58
C SER A 218 4.56 -8.56 15.26
N GLU A 219 5.86 -8.75 15.45
CA GLU A 219 6.74 -7.77 16.07
C GLU A 219 7.11 -6.64 15.08
N ASP A 220 7.36 -5.45 15.62
CA ASP A 220 7.55 -4.26 14.79
C ASP A 220 8.93 -4.18 14.14
N ASP A 221 9.90 -4.96 14.61
CA ASP A 221 11.29 -4.93 14.16
C ASP A 221 11.55 -5.79 12.91
N TYR A 222 10.53 -6.49 12.39
CA TYR A 222 10.69 -7.44 11.28
C TYR A 222 11.25 -6.81 9.98
N LEU A 223 10.97 -5.54 9.71
CA LEU A 223 11.52 -4.86 8.53
C LEU A 223 13.01 -4.55 8.72
N GLU A 224 13.42 -4.17 9.92
CA GLU A 224 14.84 -3.96 10.26
C GLU A 224 15.63 -5.26 10.13
N ASP A 225 15.06 -6.36 10.62
CA ASP A 225 15.65 -7.69 10.46
C ASP A 225 15.73 -8.10 8.99
N ALA A 226 14.69 -7.84 8.20
CA ALA A 226 14.67 -8.11 6.76
C ALA A 226 15.75 -7.31 6.01
N ILE A 227 15.93 -6.04 6.35
CA ILE A 227 17.00 -5.18 5.82
C ILE A 227 18.37 -5.73 6.21
N ALA A 228 18.57 -6.11 7.47
CA ALA A 228 19.82 -6.68 7.96
C ALA A 228 20.19 -7.97 7.22
N VAL A 229 19.20 -8.85 6.99
CA VAL A 229 19.39 -10.08 6.21
C VAL A 229 19.80 -9.77 4.78
N LEU A 230 19.14 -8.83 4.11
CA LEU A 230 19.52 -8.41 2.76
C LEU A 230 20.96 -7.87 2.71
N HIS A 231 21.34 -7.02 3.66
CA HIS A 231 22.70 -6.49 3.72
C HIS A 231 23.77 -7.56 3.97
N THR A 232 23.42 -8.60 4.72
CA THR A 232 24.38 -9.65 5.12
C THR A 232 24.56 -10.70 4.03
N HIS A 233 23.46 -11.10 3.38
CA HIS A 233 23.42 -12.26 2.49
C HIS A 233 23.40 -11.90 1.00
N GLU A 234 23.02 -10.66 0.65
CA GLU A 234 22.97 -10.30 -0.76
C GLU A 234 24.34 -10.00 -1.32
N ASN A 235 24.53 -10.48 -2.55
CA ASN A 235 25.76 -10.27 -3.25
C ASN A 235 25.83 -8.83 -3.79
N LYS A 236 27.07 -8.42 -4.12
CA LYS A 236 27.36 -7.10 -4.70
C LYS A 236 26.62 -6.84 -6.01
N THR A 237 26.11 -7.87 -6.67
CA THR A 237 25.44 -7.77 -7.98
C THR A 237 24.03 -7.15 -7.83
N LEU A 238 23.27 -7.55 -6.82
CA LEU A 238 21.95 -6.96 -6.55
C LEU A 238 22.10 -5.47 -6.21
N LYS A 239 22.99 -5.15 -5.28
CA LYS A 239 23.29 -3.76 -4.92
C LYS A 239 23.72 -2.94 -6.14
N LYS A 240 24.60 -3.50 -7.00
CA LYS A 240 25.04 -2.82 -8.21
C LYS A 240 23.89 -2.58 -9.19
N LYS A 241 22.95 -3.51 -9.36
CA LYS A 241 21.78 -3.32 -10.22
C LYS A 241 20.85 -2.23 -9.72
N MET A 242 20.64 -2.12 -8.40
CA MET A 242 19.86 -1.04 -7.81
C MET A 242 20.56 0.32 -8.01
N ASP A 243 21.87 0.38 -7.78
CA ASP A 243 22.67 1.59 -7.96
C ASP A 243 22.80 2.00 -9.44
N ASP A 244 22.81 1.02 -10.38
CA ASP A 244 22.93 1.24 -11.83
C ASP A 244 21.55 1.42 -12.52
N SER A 245 20.43 1.13 -11.85
CA SER A 245 19.09 1.36 -12.39
C SER A 245 18.78 2.87 -12.44
N SER A 246 19.53 3.57 -13.30
CA SER A 246 19.23 4.93 -13.68
C SER A 246 17.85 4.96 -14.34
N VAL A 247 16.90 5.33 -13.56
CA VAL A 247 15.62 5.97 -13.88
C VAL A 247 15.25 5.93 -15.36
N ARG A 248 14.44 4.99 -15.75
CA ARG A 248 13.49 5.25 -16.82
C ARG A 248 12.19 5.75 -16.18
N ILE A 249 12.18 7.05 -15.90
CA ILE A 249 10.91 7.76 -15.72
C ILE A 249 10.20 7.62 -17.06
N MET A 250 9.30 6.65 -17.18
CA MET A 250 8.27 6.74 -18.20
C MET A 250 7.20 7.65 -17.60
N PRO A 251 6.95 8.81 -18.20
CA PRO A 251 5.79 9.59 -17.80
C PRO A 251 4.57 8.71 -18.07
N VAL A 252 3.88 8.32 -17.03
CA VAL A 252 2.53 7.78 -17.17
C VAL A 252 1.63 8.98 -17.27
N TRP A 253 1.17 9.18 -18.49
CA TRP A 253 0.18 10.15 -18.87
C TRP A 253 -1.22 9.69 -18.49
#